data_d2cdd1a25d30e8e50e58943fae3a2bb0
#
_entry.id   d2cdd1a25d30e8e50e58943fae3a2bb0
#
_cell.length_a   1.000
_cell.length_b   1.000
_cell.length_c   1.000
_cell.angle_alpha   90.00
_cell.angle_beta   90.00
_cell.angle_gamma   90.00
#
_symmetry.space_group_name_H-M   'P 1'
#
loop_
_entity.id
_entity.type
_entity.pdbx_description
1 polymer ?
#
loop_
_entity_poly.entity_id
_entity_poly.type
_entity_poly.pdbx_seq_one_letter_code
_entity_poly.pdbx_strand_id
1 'polypeptide(L)'
;PCHPSKAYKLSDVIANPYDTLKNSDIDLTGKITPDGKIRVDQGIIAGCAGGTFDNICAAADILGDAGIGNDAFSLSIYPGSQPVMSAILKNGVASRLISAGATLRTAFCGPCFGAGDVPAHGGFSIRHTTRNFPHREGSKASEGQIAAVALMDARSIAATAKNGGILTSALSLDVEYGDYEYTFDDRSYRARVYNGWGNPKPETPLVYGPNITDWPDFDPLGEHLLLVVCSVIDDPVTTTDELIPSGE
;
A
#
# COMPACT_ATOMS: atom_id res chain seq x y z
N PRO A 1 -4.90 6.84 14.03
CA PRO A 1 -3.62 6.34 13.52
C PRO A 1 -3.25 5.05 14.22
N CYS A 2 -2.77 4.08 13.47
CA CYS A 2 -2.20 2.90 14.09
C CYS A 2 -0.75 3.20 14.42
N HIS A 3 -0.50 3.52 15.68
CA HIS A 3 0.87 3.56 16.18
C HIS A 3 1.55 2.21 15.92
N PRO A 4 2.84 2.14 15.54
CA PRO A 4 3.54 0.88 15.31
C PRO A 4 3.50 -0.11 16.48
N SER A 5 3.30 0.37 17.71
CA SER A 5 3.06 -0.50 18.88
C SER A 5 1.75 -1.28 18.83
N LYS A 6 0.80 -0.92 17.95
CA LYS A 6 -0.44 -1.68 17.69
C LYS A 6 -0.24 -2.72 16.59
N ALA A 7 0.93 -3.35 16.53
CA ALA A 7 1.19 -4.49 15.68
C ALA A 7 0.79 -5.79 16.39
N TYR A 8 0.08 -6.65 15.68
CA TYR A 8 -0.40 -7.94 16.20
C TYR A 8 0.16 -9.07 15.36
N LYS A 9 0.46 -10.19 15.97
CA LYS A 9 0.80 -11.41 15.23
C LYS A 9 -0.44 -11.91 14.51
N LEU A 10 -0.34 -12.14 13.21
CA LEU A 10 -1.47 -12.60 12.40
C LEU A 10 -2.05 -13.93 12.89
N SER A 11 -1.19 -14.85 13.36
CA SER A 11 -1.61 -16.11 14.00
C SER A 11 -2.56 -15.90 15.19
N ASP A 12 -2.25 -14.91 16.04
CA ASP A 12 -3.03 -14.63 17.23
C ASP A 12 -4.37 -13.98 16.86
N VAL A 13 -4.36 -13.08 15.85
CA VAL A 13 -5.57 -12.48 15.30
C VAL A 13 -6.50 -13.56 14.71
N ILE A 14 -5.94 -14.53 13.98
CA ILE A 14 -6.72 -15.61 13.37
C ILE A 14 -7.29 -16.56 14.47
N ALA A 15 -6.50 -16.87 15.50
CA ALA A 15 -6.90 -17.80 16.55
C ALA A 15 -7.93 -17.18 17.50
N ASN A 16 -7.76 -15.92 17.91
CA ASN A 16 -8.59 -15.24 18.90
C ASN A 16 -8.84 -13.76 18.51
N PRO A 17 -9.65 -13.49 17.48
CA PRO A 17 -9.82 -12.15 16.92
C PRO A 17 -10.30 -11.12 17.93
N TYR A 18 -11.31 -11.45 18.73
CA TYR A 18 -11.89 -10.50 19.69
C TYR A 18 -10.94 -10.12 20.81
N ASP A 19 -10.23 -11.10 21.40
CA ASP A 19 -9.29 -10.83 22.49
C ASP A 19 -8.05 -10.09 21.98
N THR A 20 -7.56 -10.48 20.81
CA THR A 20 -6.36 -9.87 20.23
C THR A 20 -6.61 -8.42 19.80
N LEU A 21 -7.77 -8.14 19.22
CA LEU A 21 -8.10 -6.83 18.65
C LEU A 21 -8.92 -5.93 19.55
N LYS A 22 -9.21 -6.34 20.80
CA LYS A 22 -10.05 -5.58 21.75
C LYS A 22 -9.62 -4.13 22.02
N ASN A 23 -8.34 -3.84 21.85
CA ASN A 23 -7.76 -2.50 22.02
C ASN A 23 -7.38 -1.85 20.67
N SER A 24 -7.82 -2.43 19.56
CA SER A 24 -7.64 -1.85 18.23
C SER A 24 -8.87 -1.03 17.84
N ASP A 25 -8.70 -0.19 16.81
CA ASP A 25 -9.81 0.58 16.24
C ASP A 25 -10.55 -0.21 15.13
N ILE A 26 -10.30 -1.53 15.03
CA ILE A 26 -10.91 -2.40 14.02
C ILE A 26 -12.25 -2.90 14.54
N ASP A 27 -13.34 -2.52 13.87
CA ASP A 27 -14.66 -3.06 14.11
C ASP A 27 -14.84 -4.36 13.31
N LEU A 28 -15.04 -5.46 14.03
CA LEU A 28 -15.28 -6.79 13.46
C LEU A 28 -16.76 -7.14 13.34
N THR A 29 -17.68 -6.18 13.59
CA THR A 29 -19.13 -6.42 13.50
C THR A 29 -19.49 -6.89 12.09
N GLY A 30 -20.11 -8.07 12.00
CA GLY A 30 -20.46 -8.70 10.73
C GLY A 30 -19.30 -9.24 9.92
N LYS A 31 -18.08 -9.24 10.47
CA LYS A 31 -16.86 -9.76 9.81
C LYS A 31 -16.42 -11.12 10.34
N ILE A 32 -17.08 -11.63 11.36
CA ILE A 32 -16.81 -12.98 11.86
C ILE A 32 -17.84 -13.94 11.28
N THR A 33 -17.36 -14.97 10.62
CA THR A 33 -18.17 -16.04 10.06
C THR A 33 -18.75 -16.93 11.18
N PRO A 34 -19.79 -17.74 10.91
CA PRO A 34 -20.35 -18.65 11.94
C PRO A 34 -19.34 -19.66 12.49
N ASP A 35 -18.29 -19.99 11.75
CA ASP A 35 -17.18 -20.86 12.17
C ASP A 35 -16.02 -20.07 12.81
N GLY A 36 -16.24 -18.80 13.16
CA GLY A 36 -15.31 -17.98 13.93
C GLY A 36 -14.15 -17.36 13.13
N LYS A 37 -14.17 -17.44 11.81
CA LYS A 37 -13.13 -16.87 10.95
C LYS A 37 -13.41 -15.42 10.60
N ILE A 38 -12.35 -14.65 10.32
CA ILE A 38 -12.48 -13.26 9.88
C ILE A 38 -12.68 -13.22 8.37
N ARG A 39 -13.75 -12.55 7.93
CA ARG A 39 -13.99 -12.21 6.52
C ARG A 39 -13.45 -10.82 6.22
N VAL A 40 -12.65 -10.75 5.19
CA VAL A 40 -12.10 -9.53 4.60
C VAL A 40 -12.84 -9.23 3.31
N ASP A 41 -13.06 -7.96 3.01
CA ASP A 41 -13.77 -7.55 1.78
C ASP A 41 -12.81 -7.12 0.67
N GLN A 42 -11.63 -6.63 1.04
CA GLN A 42 -10.70 -6.05 0.08
C GLN A 42 -9.24 -6.34 0.47
N GLY A 43 -8.46 -6.79 -0.50
CA GLY A 43 -7.01 -6.90 -0.43
C GLY A 43 -6.33 -5.91 -1.38
N ILE A 44 -5.29 -5.22 -0.90
CA ILE A 44 -4.53 -4.26 -1.71
C ILE A 44 -3.03 -4.47 -1.54
N ILE A 45 -2.33 -4.67 -2.65
CA ILE A 45 -0.87 -4.73 -2.71
C ILE A 45 -0.43 -3.53 -3.55
N ALA A 46 0.13 -2.48 -2.90
CA ALA A 46 0.31 -1.22 -3.59
C ALA A 46 1.52 -0.40 -3.11
N GLY A 47 1.88 0.55 -3.95
CA GLY A 47 2.88 1.56 -3.66
C GLY A 47 4.31 1.04 -3.59
N CYS A 48 5.20 1.88 -3.09
CA CYS A 48 6.63 1.56 -2.99
C CYS A 48 6.94 0.45 -1.97
N ALA A 49 6.05 0.20 -1.01
CA ALA A 49 6.20 -0.86 -0.02
C ALA A 49 5.64 -2.21 -0.52
N GLY A 50 4.36 -2.23 -0.93
CA GLY A 50 3.68 -3.45 -1.34
C GLY A 50 3.93 -3.85 -2.79
N GLY A 51 3.98 -2.88 -3.70
CA GLY A 51 4.06 -3.09 -5.14
C GLY A 51 5.46 -3.42 -5.68
N THR A 52 6.37 -3.95 -4.87
CA THR A 52 7.69 -4.40 -5.32
C THR A 52 7.56 -5.62 -6.23
N PHE A 53 8.56 -5.81 -7.09
CA PHE A 53 8.60 -6.95 -8.01
C PHE A 53 8.46 -8.28 -7.28
N ASP A 54 9.22 -8.49 -6.22
CA ASP A 54 9.22 -9.74 -5.45
C ASP A 54 7.89 -10.01 -4.74
N ASN A 55 7.26 -8.96 -4.20
CA ASN A 55 5.95 -9.09 -3.57
C ASN A 55 4.87 -9.52 -4.57
N ILE A 56 4.90 -8.94 -5.77
CA ILE A 56 3.92 -9.24 -6.82
C ILE A 56 4.14 -10.64 -7.38
N CYS A 57 5.38 -11.06 -7.60
CA CYS A 57 5.71 -12.42 -8.03
C CYS A 57 5.27 -13.45 -6.98
N ALA A 58 5.60 -13.21 -5.71
CA ALA A 58 5.19 -14.10 -4.62
C ALA A 58 3.66 -14.18 -4.47
N ALA A 59 2.94 -13.08 -4.67
CA ALA A 59 1.48 -13.10 -4.67
C ALA A 59 0.92 -13.97 -5.80
N ALA A 60 1.51 -13.91 -6.99
CA ALA A 60 1.11 -14.76 -8.11
C ALA A 60 1.38 -16.25 -7.85
N ASP A 61 2.49 -16.58 -7.18
CA ASP A 61 2.81 -17.97 -6.83
C ASP A 61 1.85 -18.52 -5.77
N ILE A 62 1.50 -17.70 -4.78
CA ILE A 62 0.51 -18.07 -3.76
C ILE A 62 -0.86 -18.32 -4.38
N LEU A 63 -1.31 -17.45 -5.28
CA LEU A 63 -2.59 -17.65 -5.98
C LEU A 63 -2.54 -18.90 -6.87
N GLY A 64 -1.44 -19.13 -7.58
CA GLY A 64 -1.29 -20.26 -8.50
C GLY A 64 -2.39 -20.24 -9.55
N ASP A 65 -3.02 -21.38 -9.76
CA ASP A 65 -4.16 -21.55 -10.67
C ASP A 65 -5.52 -21.31 -9.97
N ALA A 66 -5.50 -20.97 -8.67
CA ALA A 66 -6.71 -20.66 -7.94
C ALA A 66 -7.20 -19.24 -8.26
N GLY A 67 -8.51 -19.07 -8.35
CA GLY A 67 -9.11 -17.74 -8.40
C GLY A 67 -9.28 -17.14 -6.99
N ILE A 68 -9.59 -15.84 -6.94
CA ILE A 68 -9.90 -15.14 -5.69
C ILE A 68 -11.34 -15.41 -5.20
N GLY A 69 -12.04 -16.34 -5.80
CA GLY A 69 -13.43 -16.70 -5.51
C GLY A 69 -14.46 -15.86 -6.27
N ASN A 70 -15.72 -16.20 -6.11
CA ASN A 70 -16.87 -15.56 -6.77
C ASN A 70 -17.68 -14.67 -5.82
N ASP A 71 -17.18 -14.43 -4.63
CA ASP A 71 -17.82 -13.63 -3.58
C ASP A 71 -17.40 -12.15 -3.67
N ALA A 72 -17.80 -11.37 -2.68
CA ALA A 72 -17.57 -9.93 -2.64
C ALA A 72 -16.11 -9.50 -2.46
N PHE A 73 -15.18 -10.42 -2.19
CA PHE A 73 -13.77 -10.09 -2.01
C PHE A 73 -13.15 -9.57 -3.30
N SER A 74 -12.38 -8.51 -3.20
CA SER A 74 -11.61 -7.93 -4.30
C SER A 74 -10.12 -7.86 -3.99
N LEU A 75 -9.28 -8.08 -5.00
CA LEU A 75 -7.83 -7.91 -4.92
C LEU A 75 -7.37 -6.91 -5.97
N SER A 76 -6.76 -5.80 -5.53
CA SER A 76 -6.12 -4.84 -6.43
C SER A 76 -4.60 -4.82 -6.21
N ILE A 77 -3.85 -4.82 -7.31
CA ILE A 77 -2.39 -4.82 -7.32
C ILE A 77 -1.89 -3.62 -8.12
N TYR A 78 -1.08 -2.80 -7.48
CA TYR A 78 -0.43 -1.61 -8.05
C TYR A 78 1.08 -1.80 -8.03
N PRO A 79 1.75 -2.05 -9.15
CA PRO A 79 3.20 -2.09 -9.21
C PRO A 79 3.82 -0.78 -8.71
N GLY A 80 4.94 -0.87 -8.02
CA GLY A 80 5.62 0.29 -7.44
C GLY A 80 6.19 1.27 -8.47
N SER A 81 6.35 0.83 -9.72
CA SER A 81 6.88 1.67 -10.80
C SER A 81 6.55 1.10 -12.17
N GLN A 82 6.73 1.91 -13.23
CA GLN A 82 6.58 1.43 -14.61
C GLN A 82 7.59 0.34 -14.99
N PRO A 83 8.87 0.37 -14.57
CA PRO A 83 9.79 -0.74 -14.77
C PRO A 83 9.31 -2.05 -14.14
N VAL A 84 8.75 -2.01 -12.93
CA VAL A 84 8.15 -3.19 -12.28
C VAL A 84 6.96 -3.70 -13.09
N MET A 85 6.05 -2.82 -13.53
CA MET A 85 4.94 -3.20 -14.42
C MET A 85 5.46 -3.88 -15.69
N SER A 86 6.48 -3.30 -16.33
CA SER A 86 7.08 -3.89 -17.54
C SER A 86 7.68 -5.27 -17.28
N ALA A 87 8.34 -5.47 -16.14
CA ALA A 87 8.95 -6.74 -15.76
C ALA A 87 7.90 -7.84 -15.55
N ILE A 88 6.83 -7.56 -14.80
CA ILE A 88 5.76 -8.55 -14.55
C ILE A 88 4.91 -8.86 -15.80
N LEU A 89 4.86 -7.93 -16.76
CA LEU A 89 4.27 -8.21 -18.07
C LEU A 89 5.14 -9.16 -18.89
N LYS A 90 6.46 -8.94 -18.89
CA LYS A 90 7.41 -9.74 -19.67
C LYS A 90 7.54 -11.19 -19.17
N ASN A 91 7.52 -11.38 -17.84
CA ASN A 91 7.66 -12.72 -17.24
C ASN A 91 6.34 -13.48 -17.09
N GLY A 92 5.22 -12.90 -17.53
CA GLY A 92 3.90 -13.54 -17.50
C GLY A 92 3.16 -13.47 -16.15
N VAL A 93 3.77 -12.95 -15.09
CA VAL A 93 3.15 -12.80 -13.77
C VAL A 93 1.88 -11.96 -13.83
N ALA A 94 1.88 -10.87 -14.62
CA ALA A 94 0.70 -10.04 -14.83
C ALA A 94 -0.50 -10.85 -15.38
N SER A 95 -0.27 -11.73 -16.35
CA SER A 95 -1.32 -12.58 -16.92
C SER A 95 -1.88 -13.57 -15.90
N ARG A 96 -1.02 -14.19 -15.10
CA ARG A 96 -1.44 -15.10 -14.02
C ARG A 96 -2.34 -14.40 -13.00
N LEU A 97 -1.96 -13.21 -12.56
CA LEU A 97 -2.74 -12.41 -11.60
C LEU A 97 -4.12 -12.03 -12.16
N ILE A 98 -4.18 -11.58 -13.41
CA ILE A 98 -5.45 -11.24 -14.08
C ILE A 98 -6.31 -12.49 -14.22
N SER A 99 -5.73 -13.63 -14.61
CA SER A 99 -6.46 -14.90 -14.73
C SER A 99 -7.01 -15.40 -13.40
N ALA A 100 -6.32 -15.11 -12.28
CA ALA A 100 -6.82 -15.40 -10.93
C ALA A 100 -7.96 -14.48 -10.48
N GLY A 101 -8.28 -13.41 -11.24
CA GLY A 101 -9.33 -12.46 -10.92
C GLY A 101 -8.85 -11.20 -10.20
N ALA A 102 -7.54 -11.03 -10.02
CA ALA A 102 -7.01 -9.79 -9.47
C ALA A 102 -7.12 -8.63 -10.47
N THR A 103 -7.38 -7.43 -9.96
CA THR A 103 -7.35 -6.20 -10.75
C THR A 103 -5.93 -5.64 -10.77
N LEU A 104 -5.26 -5.75 -11.92
CA LEU A 104 -3.94 -5.14 -12.09
C LEU A 104 -4.12 -3.67 -12.51
N ARG A 105 -3.52 -2.78 -11.73
CA ARG A 105 -3.56 -1.34 -11.94
C ARG A 105 -2.22 -0.83 -12.47
N THR A 106 -2.19 0.39 -12.95
CA THR A 106 -0.93 1.08 -13.28
C THR A 106 -0.17 1.48 -12.02
N ALA A 107 1.14 1.75 -12.13
CA ALA A 107 1.94 2.28 -11.03
C ALA A 107 1.36 3.62 -10.54
N PHE A 108 0.79 3.62 -9.36
CA PHE A 108 0.14 4.79 -8.76
C PHE A 108 0.05 4.65 -7.24
N CYS A 109 0.29 5.74 -6.53
CA CYS A 109 0.27 5.81 -5.07
C CYS A 109 -1.15 5.89 -4.47
N GLY A 110 -2.19 5.85 -5.30
CA GLY A 110 -3.59 6.11 -4.94
C GLY A 110 -4.07 5.48 -3.64
N PRO A 111 -3.94 4.15 -3.45
CA PRO A 111 -4.41 3.50 -2.24
C PRO A 111 -3.72 3.95 -0.94
N CYS A 112 -2.51 4.54 -1.04
CA CYS A 112 -1.77 5.03 0.12
C CYS A 112 -2.32 6.36 0.67
N PHE A 113 -3.15 7.08 -0.11
CA PHE A 113 -3.70 8.38 0.29
C PHE A 113 -5.19 8.57 -0.09
N GLY A 114 -5.91 7.49 -0.32
CA GLY A 114 -7.34 7.53 -0.54
C GLY A 114 -7.81 7.94 -1.93
N ALA A 115 -6.93 7.92 -2.95
CA ALA A 115 -7.27 8.24 -4.33
C ALA A 115 -7.53 7.01 -5.21
N GLY A 116 -7.86 5.89 -4.63
CA GLY A 116 -8.21 4.66 -5.35
C GLY A 116 -8.45 3.49 -4.42
N ASP A 117 -9.33 2.60 -4.82
CA ASP A 117 -9.70 1.41 -4.05
C ASP A 117 -10.09 1.74 -2.59
N VAL A 118 -10.94 2.76 -2.43
CA VAL A 118 -11.51 3.13 -1.14
C VAL A 118 -12.41 1.98 -0.67
N PRO A 119 -12.33 1.55 0.61
CA PRO A 119 -13.21 0.52 1.13
C PRO A 119 -14.69 0.93 1.04
N ALA A 120 -15.56 -0.03 0.82
CA ALA A 120 -16.99 0.19 0.92
C ALA A 120 -17.40 0.54 2.37
N HIS A 121 -18.57 1.14 2.54
CA HIS A 121 -19.14 1.37 3.87
C HIS A 121 -19.29 0.05 4.63
N GLY A 122 -18.79 -0.01 5.86
CA GLY A 122 -18.70 -1.22 6.65
C GLY A 122 -17.66 -2.24 6.17
N GLY A 123 -16.83 -1.88 5.17
CA GLY A 123 -15.83 -2.79 4.60
C GLY A 123 -14.59 -2.95 5.50
N PHE A 124 -14.00 -4.15 5.44
CA PHE A 124 -12.70 -4.44 6.03
C PHE A 124 -11.66 -4.65 4.93
N SER A 125 -10.64 -3.79 4.89
CA SER A 125 -9.57 -3.81 3.89
C SER A 125 -8.23 -4.18 4.54
N ILE A 126 -7.53 -5.14 3.95
CA ILE A 126 -6.14 -5.46 4.31
C ILE A 126 -5.19 -4.95 3.22
N ARG A 127 -4.12 -4.26 3.62
CA ARG A 127 -3.28 -3.52 2.67
C ARG A 127 -1.80 -3.69 2.94
N HIS A 128 -1.04 -3.89 1.90
CA HIS A 128 0.40 -3.64 1.91
C HIS A 128 0.65 -2.29 1.25
N THR A 129 0.58 -1.24 2.04
CA THR A 129 0.84 0.15 1.66
C THR A 129 1.77 0.78 2.69
N THR A 130 2.18 2.03 2.49
CA THR A 130 3.16 2.68 3.37
C THR A 130 2.55 3.29 4.63
N ARG A 131 1.22 3.51 4.66
CA ARG A 131 0.60 4.33 5.71
C ARG A 131 -0.75 3.78 6.12
N ASN A 132 -1.04 3.86 7.40
CA ASN A 132 -2.31 3.45 7.99
C ASN A 132 -2.75 4.48 9.04
N PHE A 133 -3.16 5.66 8.58
CA PHE A 133 -3.82 6.67 9.42
C PHE A 133 -5.34 6.52 9.36
N PRO A 134 -6.09 7.03 10.32
CA PRO A 134 -7.53 7.13 10.22
C PRO A 134 -7.91 7.84 8.92
N HIS A 135 -8.82 7.21 8.19
CA HIS A 135 -9.40 7.74 6.94
C HIS A 135 -8.40 7.98 5.79
N ARG A 136 -7.12 7.63 5.97
CA ARG A 136 -6.10 7.76 4.92
C ARG A 136 -6.41 6.90 3.70
N GLU A 137 -7.14 5.83 3.87
CA GLU A 137 -7.64 4.98 2.80
C GLU A 137 -8.77 5.61 1.98
N GLY A 138 -9.24 6.80 2.36
CA GLY A 138 -10.24 7.59 1.66
C GLY A 138 -11.66 7.46 2.19
N SER A 139 -11.89 6.76 3.31
CA SER A 139 -13.20 6.74 3.95
C SER A 139 -13.55 8.12 4.53
N LYS A 140 -14.81 8.51 4.42
CA LYS A 140 -15.31 9.82 4.82
C LYS A 140 -16.14 9.73 6.11
N ALA A 141 -15.47 9.77 7.25
CA ALA A 141 -16.14 9.68 8.56
C ALA A 141 -17.11 10.86 8.79
N SER A 142 -16.80 12.05 8.27
CA SER A 142 -17.69 13.21 8.33
C SER A 142 -19.02 13.00 7.58
N GLU A 143 -19.05 12.08 6.62
CA GLU A 143 -20.25 11.66 5.90
C GLU A 143 -20.88 10.38 6.49
N GLY A 144 -20.43 9.93 7.67
CA GLY A 144 -20.91 8.72 8.33
C GLY A 144 -20.38 7.40 7.75
N GLN A 145 -19.36 7.46 6.88
CA GLN A 145 -18.75 6.25 6.35
C GLN A 145 -17.88 5.58 7.41
N ILE A 146 -18.06 4.28 7.58
CA ILE A 146 -17.25 3.43 8.45
C ILE A 146 -16.45 2.48 7.57
N ALA A 147 -15.16 2.33 7.85
CA ALA A 147 -14.30 1.32 7.24
C ALA A 147 -13.23 0.87 8.24
N ALA A 148 -12.86 -0.39 8.19
CA ALA A 148 -11.72 -0.94 8.93
C ALA A 148 -10.56 -1.21 7.98
N VAL A 149 -9.34 -0.84 8.39
CA VAL A 149 -8.13 -1.04 7.61
C VAL A 149 -7.02 -1.62 8.46
N ALA A 150 -6.38 -2.66 7.98
CA ALA A 150 -5.17 -3.22 8.58
C ALA A 150 -4.03 -3.29 7.57
N LEU A 151 -2.81 -2.90 7.97
CA LEU A 151 -1.62 -3.18 7.19
C LEU A 151 -1.21 -4.64 7.36
N MET A 152 -0.84 -5.27 6.26
CA MET A 152 -0.46 -6.68 6.20
C MET A 152 0.55 -6.90 5.09
N ASP A 153 1.35 -7.95 5.19
CA ASP A 153 2.27 -8.34 4.12
C ASP A 153 1.54 -8.85 2.85
N ALA A 154 2.17 -8.65 1.70
CA ALA A 154 1.58 -8.99 0.40
C ALA A 154 1.28 -10.49 0.25
N ARG A 155 2.10 -11.35 0.86
CA ARG A 155 1.92 -12.80 0.79
C ARG A 155 0.66 -13.25 1.54
N SER A 156 0.45 -12.71 2.75
CA SER A 156 -0.76 -13.01 3.53
C SER A 156 -2.02 -12.39 2.92
N ILE A 157 -1.91 -11.25 2.22
CA ILE A 157 -2.99 -10.71 1.41
C ILE A 157 -3.35 -11.67 0.27
N ALA A 158 -2.36 -12.19 -0.45
CA ALA A 158 -2.59 -13.16 -1.52
C ALA A 158 -3.16 -14.50 -0.99
N ALA A 159 -2.69 -14.96 0.19
CA ALA A 159 -3.23 -16.14 0.87
C ALA A 159 -4.71 -15.95 1.25
N THR A 160 -5.06 -14.78 1.76
CA THR A 160 -6.44 -14.39 2.06
C THR A 160 -7.29 -14.36 0.79
N ALA A 161 -6.76 -13.82 -0.31
CA ALA A 161 -7.42 -13.79 -1.60
C ALA A 161 -7.68 -15.22 -2.13
N LYS A 162 -6.66 -16.10 -2.10
CA LYS A 162 -6.79 -17.52 -2.46
C LYS A 162 -7.87 -18.24 -1.68
N ASN A 163 -8.08 -17.85 -0.43
CA ASN A 163 -9.11 -18.42 0.46
C ASN A 163 -10.44 -17.62 0.41
N GLY A 164 -10.74 -16.95 -0.71
CA GLY A 164 -12.00 -16.28 -0.95
C GLY A 164 -12.32 -15.15 0.05
N GLY A 165 -11.30 -14.45 0.55
CA GLY A 165 -11.44 -13.36 1.52
C GLY A 165 -11.46 -13.80 2.99
N ILE A 166 -11.25 -15.07 3.30
CA ILE A 166 -11.05 -15.50 4.69
C ILE A 166 -9.61 -15.23 5.11
N LEU A 167 -9.44 -14.45 6.17
CA LEU A 167 -8.12 -14.02 6.65
C LEU A 167 -7.21 -15.22 6.88
N THR A 168 -6.10 -15.26 6.15
CA THR A 168 -5.21 -16.41 6.08
C THR A 168 -3.75 -15.95 6.12
N SER A 169 -2.93 -16.60 6.92
CA SER A 169 -1.50 -16.38 6.94
C SER A 169 -0.83 -17.12 5.78
N ALA A 170 0.08 -16.46 5.07
CA ALA A 170 0.89 -17.14 4.04
C ALA A 170 1.73 -18.30 4.61
N LEU A 171 2.10 -18.22 5.89
CA LEU A 171 2.87 -19.29 6.57
C LEU A 171 2.07 -20.58 6.76
N SER A 172 0.75 -20.55 6.60
CA SER A 172 -0.11 -21.75 6.67
C SER A 172 -0.24 -22.50 5.34
N LEU A 173 0.37 -21.96 4.28
CA LEU A 173 0.32 -22.54 2.94
C LEU A 173 1.68 -23.15 2.58
N ASP A 174 1.63 -24.30 1.92
CA ASP A 174 2.81 -24.89 1.27
C ASP A 174 2.87 -24.32 -0.16
N VAL A 175 3.82 -23.40 -0.39
CA VAL A 175 3.96 -22.67 -1.65
C VAL A 175 5.39 -22.80 -2.16
N GLU A 176 5.52 -23.30 -3.37
CA GLU A 176 6.77 -23.26 -4.11
C GLU A 176 6.89 -21.90 -4.81
N TYR A 177 7.85 -21.08 -4.37
CA TYR A 177 8.11 -19.78 -4.99
C TYR A 177 9.04 -19.92 -6.18
N GLY A 178 8.66 -19.31 -7.31
CA GLY A 178 9.49 -19.25 -8.51
C GLY A 178 10.75 -18.41 -8.29
N ASP A 179 11.78 -18.73 -9.06
CA ASP A 179 12.99 -17.93 -9.15
C ASP A 179 12.80 -16.85 -10.25
N TYR A 180 12.58 -15.61 -9.83
CA TYR A 180 12.32 -14.48 -10.71
C TYR A 180 13.47 -13.48 -10.67
N GLU A 181 14.04 -13.19 -11.83
CA GLU A 181 15.05 -12.15 -11.96
C GLU A 181 14.40 -10.81 -12.35
N TYR A 182 14.67 -9.77 -11.54
CA TYR A 182 14.28 -8.40 -11.86
C TYR A 182 15.36 -7.70 -12.68
N THR A 183 15.03 -7.31 -13.90
CA THR A 183 15.89 -6.45 -14.73
C THR A 183 15.26 -5.07 -14.85
N PHE A 184 15.99 -4.05 -14.39
CA PHE A 184 15.55 -2.66 -14.50
C PHE A 184 15.56 -2.19 -15.96
N ASP A 185 14.42 -1.71 -16.41
CA ASP A 185 14.22 -1.18 -17.78
C ASP A 185 13.79 0.28 -17.69
N ASP A 186 14.71 1.19 -17.97
CA ASP A 186 14.50 2.64 -17.85
C ASP A 186 13.87 3.29 -19.09
N ARG A 187 13.54 2.51 -20.13
CA ARG A 187 13.02 3.04 -21.41
C ARG A 187 11.77 3.90 -21.22
N SER A 188 10.90 3.54 -20.29
CA SER A 188 9.70 4.33 -19.98
C SER A 188 10.04 5.74 -19.45
N TYR A 189 11.12 5.87 -18.70
CA TYR A 189 11.59 7.16 -18.21
C TYR A 189 12.29 7.95 -19.32
N ARG A 190 13.20 7.32 -20.06
CA ARG A 190 13.91 7.97 -21.17
C ARG A 190 12.97 8.48 -22.26
N ALA A 191 11.81 7.85 -22.43
CA ALA A 191 10.81 8.29 -23.40
C ALA A 191 10.02 9.55 -22.96
N ARG A 192 10.00 9.88 -21.67
CA ARG A 192 9.11 10.93 -21.12
C ARG A 192 9.80 11.97 -20.27
N VAL A 193 10.93 11.65 -19.69
CA VAL A 193 11.62 12.51 -18.73
C VAL A 193 12.95 12.95 -19.29
N TYR A 194 13.17 14.26 -19.32
CA TYR A 194 14.46 14.80 -19.68
C TYR A 194 15.49 14.43 -18.61
N ASN A 195 16.56 13.77 -19.03
CA ASN A 195 17.71 13.49 -18.18
C ASN A 195 18.78 14.56 -18.39
N GLY A 196 18.86 15.51 -17.47
CA GLY A 196 19.85 16.60 -17.49
C GLY A 196 21.22 16.25 -16.91
N TRP A 197 21.41 15.02 -16.42
CA TRP A 197 22.69 14.62 -15.86
C TRP A 197 23.80 14.69 -16.91
N GLY A 198 24.83 15.48 -16.64
CA GLY A 198 25.93 15.72 -17.58
C GLY A 198 25.56 16.54 -18.83
N ASN A 199 24.32 16.99 -18.95
CA ASN A 199 23.83 17.81 -20.06
C ASN A 199 22.88 18.90 -19.57
N PRO A 200 23.33 19.83 -18.73
CA PRO A 200 22.51 20.90 -18.20
C PRO A 200 22.05 21.85 -19.32
N LYS A 201 20.84 22.39 -19.17
CA LYS A 201 20.28 23.43 -20.04
C LYS A 201 19.90 24.65 -19.21
N PRO A 202 20.87 25.43 -18.73
CA PRO A 202 20.62 26.53 -17.80
C PRO A 202 19.73 27.63 -18.39
N GLU A 203 19.73 27.77 -19.72
CA GLU A 203 18.90 28.78 -20.43
C GLU A 203 17.45 28.35 -20.64
N THR A 204 17.06 27.13 -20.26
CA THR A 204 15.68 26.68 -20.41
C THR A 204 14.82 27.38 -19.35
N PRO A 205 13.80 28.16 -19.73
CA PRO A 205 12.93 28.84 -18.78
C PRO A 205 12.12 27.83 -17.96
N LEU A 206 11.92 28.12 -16.69
CA LEU A 206 11.04 27.35 -15.84
C LEU A 206 9.58 27.63 -16.23
N VAL A 207 8.80 26.59 -16.40
CA VAL A 207 7.36 26.68 -16.64
C VAL A 207 6.65 26.07 -15.45
N TYR A 208 5.96 26.91 -14.69
CA TYR A 208 5.22 26.46 -13.51
C TYR A 208 3.88 25.85 -13.89
N GLY A 209 3.47 24.82 -13.18
CA GLY A 209 2.11 24.30 -13.28
C GLY A 209 1.07 25.26 -12.70
N PRO A 210 -0.24 25.01 -12.92
CA PRO A 210 -1.29 25.96 -12.57
C PRO A 210 -1.41 26.29 -11.08
N ASN A 211 -0.89 25.43 -10.21
CA ASN A 211 -0.95 25.61 -8.74
C ASN A 211 0.42 25.90 -8.13
N ILE A 212 1.43 26.21 -8.95
CA ILE A 212 2.78 26.50 -8.50
C ILE A 212 3.03 27.98 -8.73
N THR A 213 3.36 28.69 -7.66
CA THR A 213 3.78 30.08 -7.71
C THR A 213 5.30 30.16 -7.67
N ASP A 214 5.86 31.31 -7.99
CA ASP A 214 7.29 31.55 -7.87
C ASP A 214 7.76 31.42 -6.41
N TRP A 215 9.04 31.19 -6.23
CA TRP A 215 9.65 31.12 -4.91
C TRP A 215 9.50 32.49 -4.23
N PRO A 216 9.21 32.52 -2.92
CA PRO A 216 9.37 33.76 -2.16
C PRO A 216 10.85 34.17 -2.13
N ASP A 217 11.08 35.46 -1.99
CA ASP A 217 12.43 35.96 -1.80
C ASP A 217 13.00 35.44 -0.48
N PHE A 218 14.12 34.73 -0.57
CA PHE A 218 14.89 34.24 0.57
C PHE A 218 16.28 34.87 0.59
N ASP A 219 16.75 35.22 1.75
CA ASP A 219 18.15 35.52 1.94
C ASP A 219 19.01 34.27 1.67
N PRO A 220 20.19 34.41 1.08
CA PRO A 220 21.11 33.29 0.92
C PRO A 220 21.44 32.67 2.29
N LEU A 221 21.56 31.34 2.32
CA LEU A 221 22.01 30.66 3.54
C LEU A 221 23.43 31.14 3.88
N GLY A 222 23.61 31.54 5.14
CA GLY A 222 24.94 31.84 5.67
C GLY A 222 25.80 30.58 5.85
N GLU A 223 27.08 30.79 6.15
CA GLU A 223 28.02 29.69 6.42
C GLU A 223 27.63 28.89 7.68
N HIS A 224 26.89 29.54 8.61
CA HIS A 224 26.45 28.95 9.87
C HIS A 224 24.95 29.22 10.09
N LEU A 225 24.24 28.27 10.68
CA LEU A 225 22.87 28.43 11.17
C LEU A 225 22.85 28.27 12.65
N LEU A 226 22.33 29.31 13.36
CA LEU A 226 22.05 29.25 14.79
C LEU A 226 20.56 28.90 14.97
N LEU A 227 20.28 27.70 15.50
CA LEU A 227 18.93 27.23 15.76
C LEU A 227 18.64 27.16 17.24
N VAL A 228 17.42 27.53 17.61
CA VAL A 228 16.90 27.38 18.99
C VAL A 228 16.08 26.09 19.02
N VAL A 229 16.38 25.19 19.96
CA VAL A 229 15.56 24.00 20.21
C VAL A 229 14.25 24.44 20.84
N CYS A 230 13.14 24.30 20.11
CA CYS A 230 11.81 24.73 20.58
C CYS A 230 11.01 23.57 21.18
N SER A 231 11.34 22.34 20.84
CA SER A 231 10.67 21.13 21.34
C SER A 231 11.62 19.94 21.29
N VAL A 232 11.46 19.05 22.24
CA VAL A 232 12.13 17.75 22.29
C VAL A 232 11.03 16.68 22.30
N ILE A 233 11.13 15.72 21.39
CA ILE A 233 10.17 14.61 21.29
C ILE A 233 10.90 13.36 21.74
N ASP A 234 10.45 12.78 22.85
CA ASP A 234 11.04 11.57 23.45
C ASP A 234 10.39 10.28 22.96
N ASP A 235 9.37 10.37 22.10
CA ASP A 235 8.73 9.20 21.52
C ASP A 235 9.68 8.53 20.50
N PRO A 236 10.12 7.26 20.74
CA PRO A 236 11.06 6.57 19.87
C PRO A 236 10.47 6.22 18.50
N VAL A 237 9.17 6.42 18.29
CA VAL A 237 8.44 6.00 17.08
C VAL A 237 7.76 7.16 16.36
N THR A 238 8.05 8.41 16.73
CA THR A 238 7.52 9.59 16.03
C THR A 238 7.87 9.54 14.55
N THR A 239 6.87 9.70 13.71
CA THR A 239 7.01 9.69 12.24
C THR A 239 6.77 11.09 11.68
N THR A 240 7.20 11.31 10.44
CA THR A 240 6.91 12.57 9.72
C THR A 240 5.41 12.81 9.54
N ASP A 241 4.61 11.75 9.50
CA ASP A 241 3.17 11.84 9.34
C ASP A 241 2.46 12.38 10.59
N GLU A 242 3.08 12.26 11.76
CA GLU A 242 2.60 12.89 13.01
C GLU A 242 2.97 14.36 13.11
N LEU A 243 4.05 14.76 12.44
CA LEU A 243 4.58 16.11 12.47
C LEU A 243 4.00 17.01 11.36
N ILE A 244 3.58 16.40 10.26
CA ILE A 244 3.07 17.11 9.09
C ILE A 244 1.62 16.71 8.87
N PRO A 245 0.64 17.61 9.02
CA PRO A 245 -0.75 17.32 8.70
C PRO A 245 -0.86 16.85 7.24
N SER A 246 -1.38 15.65 7.03
CA SER A 246 -1.56 15.11 5.70
C SER A 246 -2.97 14.56 5.56
N GLY A 247 -3.81 15.20 4.79
CA GLY A 247 -5.15 14.71 4.46
C GLY A 247 -6.31 15.43 5.14
N GLU A 248 -6.11 16.65 5.60
CA GLU A 248 -7.19 17.59 5.91
C GLU A 248 -7.48 18.49 4.71
#